data_a24be3666dfe7deb4d9d48090b6f299d
#
_entry.id   a24be3666dfe7deb4d9d48090b6f299d
#
_cell.length_a   1.000
_cell.length_b   1.000
_cell.length_c   1.000
_cell.angle_alpha   90.00
_cell.angle_beta   90.00
_cell.angle_gamma   90.00
#
_symmetry.space_group_name_H-M   'P 1'
#
loop_
_entity.id
_entity.type
_entity.pdbx_description
1 polymer ?
#
loop_
_entity_poly.entity_id
_entity_poly.type
_entity_poly.pdbx_seq_one_letter_code
_entity_poly.pdbx_strand_id
1 'polypeptide(L)'
;MKKQKLICAAAASAMLLASVTAFTGCGSKDNSSAEGASSAAESSSQAAAPPEKTAAVHKQNGNEFDTYQSNTYVATGNNGIVKNAESVTYRAYFPAEQYGELDYRFYFSNAVDSTYNTGAPVHVGMEVSGYTIESARIADGGTSPDDEITNYTDVTFDSEAGREVAAGDDFWSDAVKFDLPQDHYLVWEWTLTGKKIPATNMANLTSATSSVEGGDFEYCDPLPLPQLIGADRGAKYTVAAIGDSITQGCQTDFMAYEYWAAQISQKLGSDYAFWNCGLGWARSSDAAADGNWLERTKNADIVIVAFGTNDIISGEYGGDGGNSAAEIEDYIKQVIAPLKAAGSSVIVFNAPPEDYGDEQESVRTEYNAVLEQLCNDEGVYFFDFASLLCDPETPAAAKY
;
A
#
# COMPACT_ATOMS: atom_id res chain seq x y z
N MET A 1 2.61 -5.95 24.72
CA MET A 1 1.93 -4.68 24.39
C MET A 1 2.82 -3.44 24.46
N LYS A 2 3.59 -3.15 25.53
CA LYS A 2 4.48 -1.96 25.56
C LYS A 2 5.73 -2.04 24.68
N LYS A 3 6.13 -3.23 24.22
CA LYS A 3 7.38 -3.45 23.46
C LYS A 3 7.21 -3.32 21.94
N GLN A 4 6.03 -3.55 21.40
CA GLN A 4 5.74 -3.37 19.96
C GLN A 4 5.80 -1.90 19.50
N LYS A 5 5.51 -0.95 20.40
CA LYS A 5 5.52 0.49 20.11
C LYS A 5 6.89 1.07 19.72
N LEU A 6 7.97 0.39 20.09
CA LEU A 6 9.33 0.89 19.82
C LEU A 6 9.88 0.52 18.44
N ILE A 7 9.30 -0.49 17.78
CA ILE A 7 9.83 -1.09 16.55
C ILE A 7 9.51 -0.24 15.32
N CYS A 8 8.26 0.18 15.21
CA CYS A 8 7.81 1.00 14.07
C CYS A 8 8.58 2.33 13.99
N ALA A 9 8.92 2.90 15.16
CA ALA A 9 9.69 4.14 15.23
C ALA A 9 11.16 3.98 14.77
N ALA A 10 11.79 2.83 15.04
CA ALA A 10 13.17 2.57 14.65
C ALA A 10 13.32 2.26 13.15
N ALA A 11 12.38 1.50 12.57
CA ALA A 11 12.37 1.20 11.14
C ALA A 11 12.19 2.46 10.29
N ALA A 12 11.26 3.33 10.68
CA ALA A 12 11.02 4.59 9.98
C ALA A 12 12.22 5.57 10.03
N SER A 13 12.98 5.57 11.12
CA SER A 13 14.17 6.42 11.26
C SER A 13 15.35 5.93 10.42
N ALA A 14 15.49 4.64 10.21
CA ALA A 14 16.55 4.06 9.37
C ALA A 14 16.33 4.33 7.87
N MET A 15 15.07 4.35 7.41
CA MET A 15 14.75 4.65 6.01
C MET A 15 15.11 6.08 5.57
N LEU A 16 14.94 7.06 6.45
CA LEU A 16 15.28 8.46 6.16
C LEU A 16 16.81 8.69 6.03
N LEU A 17 17.63 7.93 6.75
CA LEU A 17 19.08 8.05 6.71
C LEU A 17 19.71 7.38 5.48
N ALA A 18 19.12 6.30 4.98
CA ALA A 18 19.64 5.59 3.80
C ALA A 18 19.43 6.37 2.49
N SER A 19 18.36 7.15 2.38
CA SER A 19 18.06 7.92 1.16
C SER A 19 18.89 9.21 1.03
N VAL A 20 19.49 9.72 2.12
CA VAL A 20 20.27 10.98 2.10
C VAL A 20 21.76 10.76 1.88
N THR A 21 22.30 9.56 2.15
CA THR A 21 23.75 9.30 2.07
C THR A 21 24.25 8.86 0.68
N ALA A 22 23.38 8.67 -0.29
CA ALA A 22 23.77 8.25 -1.65
C ALA A 22 24.22 9.41 -2.56
N PHE A 23 24.28 10.66 -2.09
CA PHE A 23 24.54 11.83 -2.95
C PHE A 23 25.89 12.54 -2.76
N THR A 24 26.86 11.99 -2.03
CA THR A 24 28.19 12.62 -1.96
C THR A 24 29.32 11.61 -2.15
N GLY A 25 29.83 11.51 -3.36
CA GLY A 25 31.02 10.74 -3.67
C GLY A 25 31.64 11.15 -5.00
N CYS A 26 32.25 12.32 -5.06
CA CYS A 26 33.09 12.73 -6.18
C CYS A 26 34.58 12.61 -5.81
N GLY A 27 35.30 11.80 -6.56
CA GLY A 27 36.67 12.01 -7.02
C GLY A 27 37.83 12.00 -6.05
N SER A 28 38.79 11.14 -6.33
CA SER A 28 40.10 11.58 -6.78
C SER A 28 41.03 10.39 -7.11
N LYS A 29 41.81 10.62 -8.17
CA LYS A 29 42.83 9.75 -8.73
C LYS A 29 44.06 9.69 -7.79
N ASP A 30 44.78 8.59 -7.82
CA ASP A 30 46.23 8.65 -7.96
C ASP A 30 46.81 7.36 -8.57
N ASN A 31 47.81 7.60 -9.42
CA ASN A 31 48.60 6.66 -10.20
C ASN A 31 49.70 5.98 -9.37
N SER A 32 50.01 4.72 -9.66
CA SER A 32 51.43 4.35 -9.84
C SER A 32 51.56 2.99 -10.54
N SER A 33 52.47 2.97 -11.47
CA SER A 33 52.89 1.95 -12.41
C SER A 33 53.74 0.82 -11.78
N ALA A 34 53.63 -0.41 -12.32
CA ALA A 34 54.80 -1.24 -12.64
C ALA A 34 54.44 -2.47 -13.52
N GLU A 35 55.32 -2.74 -14.44
CA GLU A 35 55.27 -3.69 -15.55
C GLU A 35 55.36 -5.20 -15.12
N GLY A 36 54.84 -6.06 -16.00
CA GLY A 36 55.14 -7.50 -15.95
C GLY A 36 54.25 -8.33 -16.88
N ALA A 37 54.75 -8.65 -18.08
CA ALA A 37 54.06 -9.42 -19.10
C ALA A 37 53.86 -10.90 -18.77
N SER A 38 52.68 -11.45 -19.12
CA SER A 38 52.57 -12.79 -19.75
C SER A 38 51.16 -12.99 -20.34
N SER A 39 51.13 -13.38 -21.60
CA SER A 39 49.97 -13.62 -22.43
C SER A 39 49.24 -14.89 -22.07
N ALA A 40 47.96 -14.79 -21.72
CA ALA A 40 46.97 -15.83 -21.97
C ALA A 40 45.66 -15.12 -22.32
N ALA A 41 45.16 -15.37 -23.53
CA ALA A 41 43.88 -14.85 -23.97
C ALA A 41 42.77 -15.61 -23.30
N GLU A 42 42.31 -15.16 -22.16
CA GLU A 42 41.00 -15.52 -21.61
C GLU A 42 39.99 -14.51 -22.10
N SER A 43 39.00 -15.00 -22.87
CA SER A 43 37.84 -14.20 -23.21
C SER A 43 37.05 -13.94 -21.93
N SER A 44 37.38 -12.93 -21.19
CA SER A 44 36.53 -12.43 -20.11
C SER A 44 35.28 -11.83 -20.74
N SER A 45 34.17 -12.54 -20.69
CA SER A 45 32.88 -11.90 -20.81
C SER A 45 32.77 -10.91 -19.65
N GLN A 46 33.04 -9.65 -19.93
CA GLN A 46 32.85 -8.58 -18.97
C GLN A 46 31.35 -8.57 -18.64
N ALA A 47 30.97 -8.96 -17.45
CA ALA A 47 29.60 -8.85 -16.99
C ALA A 47 29.21 -7.37 -17.17
N ALA A 48 28.05 -7.12 -17.77
CA ALA A 48 27.53 -5.78 -17.90
C ALA A 48 27.39 -5.16 -16.50
N ALA A 49 27.74 -3.89 -16.38
CA ALA A 49 27.50 -3.19 -15.11
C ALA A 49 26.01 -3.24 -14.78
N PRO A 50 25.65 -3.37 -13.50
CA PRO A 50 24.25 -3.31 -13.08
C PRO A 50 23.59 -2.03 -13.60
N PRO A 51 22.30 -2.08 -13.96
CA PRO A 51 21.58 -0.89 -14.39
C PRO A 51 21.57 0.18 -13.28
N GLU A 52 21.59 1.44 -13.67
CA GLU A 52 21.53 2.54 -12.72
C GLU A 52 20.14 2.58 -12.05
N LYS A 53 20.12 2.78 -10.73
CA LYS A 53 18.87 2.88 -9.96
C LYS A 53 18.13 4.16 -10.33
N THR A 54 16.85 4.04 -10.65
CA THR A 54 16.01 5.18 -11.02
C THR A 54 15.74 6.04 -9.79
N ALA A 55 16.28 7.27 -9.79
CA ALA A 55 15.94 8.25 -8.75
C ALA A 55 14.47 8.68 -8.86
N ALA A 56 13.87 9.03 -7.73
CA ALA A 56 12.50 9.55 -7.71
C ALA A 56 12.42 10.87 -8.49
N VAL A 57 11.51 10.90 -9.44
CA VAL A 57 11.19 12.09 -10.25
C VAL A 57 9.68 12.30 -10.13
N HIS A 58 9.28 13.54 -9.86
CA HIS A 58 7.86 13.85 -9.89
C HIS A 58 7.31 13.65 -11.30
N LYS A 59 6.35 12.74 -11.41
CA LYS A 59 5.72 12.37 -12.68
C LYS A 59 4.55 13.29 -12.99
N GLN A 60 4.25 13.40 -14.26
CA GLN A 60 3.03 14.01 -14.77
C GLN A 60 2.31 12.93 -15.58
N ASN A 61 1.36 12.25 -14.96
CA ASN A 61 0.61 11.14 -15.57
C ASN A 61 -0.46 11.64 -16.54
N GLY A 62 -0.83 12.93 -16.42
CA GLY A 62 -1.87 13.57 -17.23
C GLY A 62 -3.29 13.13 -16.81
N ASN A 63 -3.45 12.72 -15.57
CA ASN A 63 -4.74 12.28 -15.02
C ASN A 63 -4.98 12.90 -13.63
N GLU A 64 -6.10 12.54 -13.00
CA GLU A 64 -6.55 13.12 -11.74
C GLU A 64 -5.59 12.84 -10.56
N PHE A 65 -4.81 11.77 -10.62
CA PHE A 65 -3.83 11.43 -9.58
C PHE A 65 -2.68 12.44 -9.48
N ASP A 66 -2.46 13.26 -10.52
CA ASP A 66 -1.45 14.35 -10.48
C ASP A 66 -1.87 15.48 -9.54
N THR A 67 -3.17 15.69 -9.38
CA THR A 67 -3.74 16.75 -8.54
C THR A 67 -4.22 16.22 -7.20
N TYR A 68 -5.02 15.14 -7.22
CA TYR A 68 -5.65 14.60 -6.02
C TYR A 68 -4.81 13.47 -5.44
N GLN A 69 -4.00 13.83 -4.47
CA GLN A 69 -3.05 12.95 -3.81
C GLN A 69 -3.65 12.41 -2.49
N SER A 70 -3.23 11.21 -2.06
CA SER A 70 -3.73 10.63 -0.81
C SER A 70 -3.61 11.60 0.36
N ASN A 71 -4.67 11.73 1.15
CA ASN A 71 -4.68 12.53 2.38
C ASN A 71 -4.93 11.68 3.63
N THR A 72 -4.63 10.40 3.56
CA THR A 72 -4.65 9.49 4.70
C THR A 72 -3.64 8.36 4.51
N TYR A 73 -3.09 7.88 5.61
CA TYR A 73 -2.23 6.69 5.62
C TYR A 73 -2.98 5.38 5.88
N VAL A 74 -4.31 5.44 6.03
CA VAL A 74 -5.15 4.25 6.17
C VAL A 74 -5.30 3.57 4.82
N ALA A 75 -5.06 2.25 4.79
CA ALA A 75 -5.27 1.46 3.59
C ALA A 75 -6.75 1.34 3.24
N THR A 76 -7.08 1.52 1.98
CA THR A 76 -8.47 1.51 1.48
C THR A 76 -8.70 0.52 0.34
N GLY A 77 -7.76 -0.42 0.13
CA GLY A 77 -7.86 -1.43 -0.92
C GLY A 77 -8.99 -2.43 -0.70
N ASN A 78 -9.55 -2.95 -1.79
CA ASN A 78 -10.64 -3.92 -1.75
C ASN A 78 -10.08 -5.35 -1.70
N ASN A 79 -10.26 -6.06 -0.59
CA ASN A 79 -9.90 -7.48 -0.44
C ASN A 79 -11.08 -8.37 -0.08
N GLY A 80 -12.30 -7.86 -0.15
CA GLY A 80 -13.53 -8.56 0.18
C GLY A 80 -14.75 -8.00 -0.54
N ILE A 81 -15.91 -8.54 -0.21
CA ILE A 81 -17.21 -8.04 -0.70
C ILE A 81 -18.24 -7.95 0.44
N VAL A 82 -19.07 -6.92 0.39
CA VAL A 82 -20.35 -6.85 1.08
C VAL A 82 -21.43 -7.48 0.20
N LYS A 83 -22.29 -8.30 0.80
CA LYS A 83 -23.38 -8.99 0.10
C LYS A 83 -24.75 -8.42 0.49
N ASN A 84 -25.59 -8.18 -0.54
CA ASN A 84 -27.01 -7.83 -0.37
C ASN A 84 -27.23 -6.59 0.52
N ALA A 85 -26.53 -5.50 0.24
CA ALA A 85 -26.84 -4.20 0.83
C ALA A 85 -28.14 -3.65 0.22
N GLU A 86 -29.10 -3.29 1.06
CA GLU A 86 -30.37 -2.64 0.68
C GLU A 86 -30.43 -1.32 1.44
N SER A 87 -30.04 -0.21 0.79
CA SER A 87 -29.98 1.13 1.36
C SER A 87 -29.22 1.17 2.70
N VAL A 88 -28.00 0.61 2.70
CA VAL A 88 -27.13 0.57 3.87
C VAL A 88 -26.19 1.77 3.86
N THR A 89 -26.20 2.55 4.93
CA THR A 89 -25.28 3.66 5.13
C THR A 89 -24.02 3.16 5.84
N TYR A 90 -22.86 3.37 5.24
CA TYR A 90 -21.54 3.05 5.79
C TYR A 90 -20.82 4.32 6.20
N ARG A 91 -20.09 4.26 7.31
CA ARG A 91 -19.33 5.40 7.85
C ARG A 91 -17.95 4.95 8.27
N ALA A 92 -16.94 5.75 7.89
CA ALA A 92 -15.56 5.57 8.30
C ALA A 92 -14.91 6.90 8.70
N TYR A 93 -13.92 6.84 9.59
CA TYR A 93 -13.16 7.98 10.09
C TYR A 93 -11.72 7.88 9.61
N PHE A 94 -11.23 8.88 8.90
CA PHE A 94 -9.87 8.91 8.38
C PHE A 94 -9.04 9.98 9.06
N PRO A 95 -7.89 9.62 9.64
CA PRO A 95 -6.89 10.61 10.02
C PRO A 95 -6.34 11.26 8.75
N ALA A 96 -6.20 12.57 8.75
CA ALA A 96 -5.64 13.30 7.62
C ALA A 96 -4.14 13.50 7.77
N GLU A 97 -3.42 13.52 6.64
CA GLU A 97 -2.01 13.93 6.59
C GLU A 97 -1.86 15.45 6.52
N GLN A 98 -2.81 16.13 5.89
CA GLN A 98 -2.87 17.57 5.77
C GLN A 98 -4.26 18.09 6.15
N TYR A 99 -4.30 19.15 6.90
CA TYR A 99 -5.50 19.80 7.45
C TYR A 99 -5.75 21.17 6.84
N GLY A 100 -6.88 21.78 7.16
CA GLY A 100 -7.33 23.06 6.65
C GLY A 100 -8.22 22.91 5.42
N GLU A 101 -8.43 24.02 4.71
CA GLU A 101 -9.27 24.04 3.51
C GLU A 101 -8.54 23.42 2.32
N LEU A 102 -9.03 22.27 1.85
CA LEU A 102 -8.53 21.54 0.69
C LEU A 102 -9.69 21.22 -0.27
N ASP A 103 -9.38 21.04 -1.55
CA ASP A 103 -10.27 20.44 -2.50
C ASP A 103 -10.08 18.92 -2.46
N TYR A 104 -11.10 18.18 -2.02
CA TYR A 104 -11.10 16.72 -1.95
C TYR A 104 -11.73 16.11 -3.19
N ARG A 105 -11.24 14.95 -3.59
CA ARG A 105 -11.83 14.11 -4.63
C ARG A 105 -11.54 12.65 -4.34
N PHE A 106 -12.54 11.79 -4.50
CA PHE A 106 -12.47 10.39 -4.11
C PHE A 106 -12.42 9.50 -5.34
N TYR A 107 -11.50 8.52 -5.34
CA TYR A 107 -11.40 7.53 -6.40
C TYR A 107 -12.00 6.21 -5.94
N PHE A 108 -12.72 5.55 -6.85
CA PHE A 108 -13.42 4.30 -6.61
C PHE A 108 -13.08 3.29 -7.68
N SER A 109 -13.04 2.01 -7.29
CA SER A 109 -12.93 0.87 -8.19
C SER A 109 -13.96 -0.19 -7.81
N ASN A 110 -14.81 -0.58 -8.75
CA ASN A 110 -15.75 -1.70 -8.56
C ASN A 110 -15.07 -3.02 -8.96
N ALA A 111 -13.94 -3.31 -8.32
CA ALA A 111 -13.17 -4.53 -8.44
C ALA A 111 -12.62 -4.96 -7.07
N VAL A 112 -12.36 -6.24 -6.89
CA VAL A 112 -11.63 -6.78 -5.74
C VAL A 112 -10.24 -7.19 -6.20
N ASP A 113 -9.22 -6.73 -5.50
CA ASP A 113 -7.82 -6.81 -5.91
C ASP A 113 -7.08 -8.05 -5.33
N SER A 114 -7.68 -8.76 -4.40
CA SER A 114 -7.10 -9.95 -3.76
C SER A 114 -7.94 -11.19 -4.02
N THR A 115 -7.28 -12.33 -4.15
CA THR A 115 -7.89 -13.63 -4.43
C THR A 115 -8.02 -14.55 -3.22
N TYR A 116 -7.62 -14.10 -2.05
CA TYR A 116 -7.57 -14.90 -0.83
C TYR A 116 -8.82 -15.78 -0.59
N ASN A 117 -10.02 -15.21 -0.77
CA ASN A 117 -11.28 -15.90 -0.51
C ASN A 117 -11.76 -16.80 -1.66
N THR A 118 -11.07 -16.86 -2.78
CA THR A 118 -11.47 -17.67 -3.94
C THR A 118 -10.76 -19.01 -4.01
N GLY A 119 -9.63 -19.15 -3.29
CA GLY A 119 -8.75 -20.33 -3.41
C GLY A 119 -8.14 -20.49 -4.80
N ALA A 120 -8.22 -19.46 -5.64
CA ALA A 120 -7.68 -19.53 -6.99
C ALA A 120 -6.19 -19.18 -6.97
N PRO A 121 -5.34 -19.97 -7.65
CA PRO A 121 -3.90 -19.75 -7.68
C PRO A 121 -3.47 -18.52 -8.48
N VAL A 122 -4.34 -17.97 -9.26
CA VAL A 122 -4.06 -16.78 -10.10
C VAL A 122 -5.32 -15.92 -10.13
N HIS A 123 -5.49 -15.02 -9.57
CA HIS A 123 -5.59 -13.84 -9.41
C HIS A 123 -6.37 -12.83 -10.00
N VAL A 124 -7.48 -13.05 -10.16
CA VAL A 124 -8.50 -12.14 -10.61
C VAL A 124 -9.42 -12.03 -9.43
N GLY A 125 -9.53 -10.95 -8.81
CA GLY A 125 -10.34 -10.71 -7.63
C GLY A 125 -11.70 -11.41 -7.57
N MET A 126 -12.44 -11.21 -6.51
CA MET A 126 -13.77 -11.80 -6.36
C MET A 126 -14.74 -11.20 -7.36
N GLU A 127 -15.71 -12.02 -7.82
CA GLU A 127 -16.79 -11.54 -8.68
C GLU A 127 -17.63 -10.49 -7.95
N VAL A 128 -17.70 -9.30 -8.53
CA VAL A 128 -18.53 -8.18 -8.08
C VAL A 128 -19.77 -8.04 -8.95
N SER A 129 -20.72 -7.21 -8.53
CA SER A 129 -21.88 -6.80 -9.33
C SER A 129 -21.92 -5.28 -9.47
N GLY A 130 -22.79 -4.77 -10.33
CA GLY A 130 -23.17 -3.36 -10.26
C GLY A 130 -23.81 -3.03 -8.92
N TYR A 131 -23.68 -1.79 -8.48
CA TYR A 131 -24.33 -1.24 -7.30
C TYR A 131 -24.72 0.23 -7.52
N THR A 132 -25.59 0.75 -6.66
CA THR A 132 -26.01 2.12 -6.65
C THR A 132 -25.41 2.85 -5.46
N ILE A 133 -24.78 3.99 -5.69
CA ILE A 133 -24.54 5.01 -4.68
C ILE A 133 -25.80 5.87 -4.61
N GLU A 134 -26.51 5.83 -3.49
CA GLU A 134 -27.73 6.65 -3.30
C GLU A 134 -27.37 8.07 -2.85
N SER A 135 -26.35 8.19 -2.01
CA SER A 135 -25.77 9.45 -1.54
C SER A 135 -24.37 9.24 -0.99
N ALA A 136 -23.56 10.30 -0.98
CA ALA A 136 -22.27 10.34 -0.34
C ALA A 136 -22.02 11.71 0.28
N ARG A 137 -21.28 11.75 1.40
CA ARG A 137 -20.91 13.00 2.06
C ARG A 137 -19.63 12.84 2.89
N ILE A 138 -18.99 13.95 3.13
CA ILE A 138 -17.90 14.07 4.09
C ILE A 138 -18.33 14.96 5.26
N ALA A 139 -17.63 14.83 6.38
CA ALA A 139 -17.91 15.64 7.56
C ALA A 139 -16.68 15.76 8.47
N ASP A 140 -16.75 16.67 9.41
CA ASP A 140 -15.81 16.80 10.51
C ASP A 140 -16.21 15.84 11.64
N GLY A 141 -15.38 14.84 11.91
CA GLY A 141 -15.61 13.82 12.93
C GLY A 141 -15.00 14.12 14.29
N GLY A 142 -14.52 15.35 14.51
CA GLY A 142 -13.84 15.70 15.76
C GLY A 142 -12.50 14.99 15.93
N THR A 143 -12.00 14.96 17.14
CA THR A 143 -10.72 14.35 17.53
C THR A 143 -10.87 12.89 17.97
N SER A 144 -12.11 12.43 18.11
CA SER A 144 -12.49 11.08 18.55
C SER A 144 -13.74 10.60 17.80
N PRO A 145 -13.87 9.31 17.48
CA PRO A 145 -15.13 8.76 16.95
C PRO A 145 -16.35 8.92 17.88
N ASP A 146 -16.14 9.27 19.13
CA ASP A 146 -17.20 9.56 20.11
C ASP A 146 -17.68 11.03 20.06
N ASP A 147 -16.96 11.89 19.33
CA ASP A 147 -17.34 13.30 19.18
C ASP A 147 -18.55 13.46 18.25
N GLU A 148 -19.27 14.57 18.39
CA GLU A 148 -20.36 14.94 17.50
C GLU A 148 -19.82 15.20 16.08
N ILE A 149 -20.40 14.56 15.08
CA ILE A 149 -20.06 14.80 13.68
C ILE A 149 -20.72 16.10 13.22
N THR A 150 -19.94 17.00 12.64
CA THR A 150 -20.39 18.33 12.24
C THR A 150 -20.00 18.62 10.77
N ASN A 151 -20.47 19.74 10.23
CA ASN A 151 -20.08 20.28 8.92
C ASN A 151 -20.26 19.28 7.75
N TYR A 152 -21.37 18.55 7.73
CA TYR A 152 -21.68 17.66 6.63
C TYR A 152 -21.69 18.40 5.28
N THR A 153 -20.96 17.87 4.30
CA THR A 153 -20.87 18.38 2.95
C THR A 153 -21.11 17.24 1.96
N ASP A 154 -22.08 17.40 1.07
CA ASP A 154 -22.43 16.38 0.10
C ASP A 154 -21.32 16.23 -0.96
N VAL A 155 -21.07 14.97 -1.34
CA VAL A 155 -20.18 14.59 -2.45
C VAL A 155 -21.05 14.13 -3.61
N THR A 156 -20.80 14.68 -4.80
CA THR A 156 -21.57 14.40 -6.01
C THR A 156 -20.77 13.60 -7.04
N PHE A 157 -21.46 13.10 -8.03
CA PHE A 157 -20.91 12.31 -9.14
C PHE A 157 -21.53 12.82 -10.45
N ASP A 158 -20.74 13.47 -11.31
CA ASP A 158 -21.24 14.15 -12.52
C ASP A 158 -22.37 15.16 -12.20
N SER A 159 -22.24 15.86 -11.05
CA SER A 159 -23.21 16.82 -10.49
C SER A 159 -24.52 16.20 -9.94
N GLU A 160 -24.61 14.88 -9.85
CA GLU A 160 -25.73 14.15 -9.25
C GLU A 160 -25.36 13.65 -7.85
N ALA A 161 -26.36 13.55 -6.97
CA ALA A 161 -26.15 13.10 -5.58
C ALA A 161 -25.78 11.61 -5.48
N GLY A 162 -26.12 10.82 -6.49
CA GLY A 162 -25.87 9.38 -6.54
C GLY A 162 -25.34 8.95 -7.90
N ARG A 163 -25.01 7.64 -8.01
CA ARG A 163 -24.45 7.06 -9.23
C ARG A 163 -24.80 5.58 -9.34
N GLU A 164 -25.14 5.13 -10.54
CA GLU A 164 -25.15 3.72 -10.92
C GLU A 164 -23.72 3.31 -11.30
N VAL A 165 -23.20 2.26 -10.67
CA VAL A 165 -21.84 1.77 -10.86
C VAL A 165 -21.90 0.38 -11.49
N ALA A 166 -21.31 0.19 -12.66
CA ALA A 166 -21.19 -1.13 -13.28
C ALA A 166 -20.04 -1.93 -12.68
N ALA A 167 -20.09 -3.27 -12.82
CA ALA A 167 -18.98 -4.13 -12.41
C ALA A 167 -17.72 -3.79 -13.22
N GLY A 168 -16.59 -3.57 -12.53
CA GLY A 168 -15.32 -3.19 -13.15
C GLY A 168 -15.18 -1.71 -13.47
N ASP A 169 -16.15 -0.85 -13.12
CA ASP A 169 -16.00 0.59 -13.29
C ASP A 169 -14.96 1.17 -12.33
N ASP A 170 -14.13 2.05 -12.87
CA ASP A 170 -13.26 2.95 -12.13
C ASP A 170 -13.72 4.39 -12.37
N PHE A 171 -13.89 5.17 -11.30
CA PHE A 171 -14.41 6.54 -11.42
C PHE A 171 -13.98 7.43 -10.26
N TRP A 172 -14.15 8.73 -10.46
CA TRP A 172 -13.93 9.75 -9.44
C TRP A 172 -15.24 10.42 -9.06
N SER A 173 -15.34 10.90 -7.82
CA SER A 173 -16.38 11.88 -7.44
C SER A 173 -16.12 13.22 -8.11
N ASP A 174 -17.05 14.15 -8.02
CA ASP A 174 -16.77 15.58 -8.23
C ASP A 174 -15.85 16.10 -7.12
N ALA A 175 -15.16 17.19 -7.39
CA ALA A 175 -14.34 17.86 -6.39
C ALA A 175 -15.24 18.55 -5.34
N VAL A 176 -14.87 18.45 -4.07
CA VAL A 176 -15.58 19.09 -2.96
C VAL A 176 -14.60 19.83 -2.06
N LYS A 177 -14.86 21.11 -1.82
CA LYS A 177 -14.07 21.91 -0.91
C LYS A 177 -14.48 21.64 0.54
N PHE A 178 -13.49 21.36 1.41
CA PHE A 178 -13.74 21.07 2.80
C PHE A 178 -12.61 21.61 3.68
N ASP A 179 -12.98 22.26 4.79
CA ASP A 179 -12.05 22.77 5.80
C ASP A 179 -12.05 21.81 7.00
N LEU A 180 -11.03 20.97 7.10
CA LEU A 180 -10.86 20.02 8.19
C LEU A 180 -9.97 20.62 9.26
N PRO A 181 -10.47 20.84 10.50
CA PRO A 181 -9.65 21.34 11.59
C PRO A 181 -8.46 20.43 11.91
N GLN A 182 -7.39 21.02 12.48
CA GLN A 182 -6.20 20.30 12.87
C GLN A 182 -6.52 19.15 13.84
N ASP A 183 -5.96 17.97 13.58
CA ASP A 183 -6.11 16.74 14.38
C ASP A 183 -7.53 16.14 14.41
N HIS A 184 -8.46 16.64 13.58
CA HIS A 184 -9.77 16.05 13.42
C HIS A 184 -9.76 14.93 12.38
N TYR A 185 -10.68 13.98 12.53
CA TYR A 185 -10.93 12.93 11.54
C TYR A 185 -11.82 13.46 10.42
N LEU A 186 -11.46 13.14 9.17
CA LEU A 186 -12.37 13.25 8.06
C LEU A 186 -13.32 12.06 8.10
N VAL A 187 -14.62 12.31 8.24
CA VAL A 187 -15.65 11.29 8.12
C VAL A 187 -16.04 11.13 6.66
N TRP A 188 -16.01 9.90 6.17
CA TRP A 188 -16.65 9.50 4.93
C TRP A 188 -17.94 8.75 5.26
N GLU A 189 -19.04 9.14 4.64
CA GLU A 189 -20.33 8.48 4.79
C GLU A 189 -21.04 8.36 3.44
N TRP A 190 -21.55 7.18 3.13
CA TRP A 190 -22.31 6.93 1.92
C TRP A 190 -23.37 5.84 2.11
N THR A 191 -24.45 5.93 1.32
CA THR A 191 -25.54 4.95 1.31
C THR A 191 -25.51 4.16 0.02
N LEU A 192 -25.51 2.83 0.14
CA LEU A 192 -25.30 1.91 -0.96
C LEU A 192 -26.41 0.86 -1.06
N THR A 193 -26.76 0.51 -2.31
CA THR A 193 -27.60 -0.64 -2.63
C THR A 193 -26.90 -1.50 -3.68
N GLY A 194 -26.72 -2.81 -3.41
CA GLY A 194 -26.07 -3.76 -4.32
C GLY A 194 -25.94 -5.15 -3.78
N LYS A 195 -25.70 -6.12 -4.67
CA LYS A 195 -25.61 -7.54 -4.29
C LYS A 195 -24.21 -7.98 -3.90
N LYS A 196 -23.17 -7.46 -4.54
CA LYS A 196 -21.77 -7.80 -4.30
C LYS A 196 -20.94 -6.53 -4.50
N ILE A 197 -20.75 -5.76 -3.45
CA ILE A 197 -20.05 -4.48 -3.44
C ILE A 197 -18.63 -4.72 -2.95
N PRO A 198 -17.57 -4.25 -3.65
CA PRO A 198 -16.20 -4.34 -3.16
C PRO A 198 -16.05 -3.70 -1.78
N ALA A 199 -15.24 -4.30 -0.94
CA ALA A 199 -15.07 -3.84 0.43
C ALA A 199 -13.68 -4.21 0.96
N THR A 200 -13.32 -3.58 2.05
CA THR A 200 -12.08 -3.79 2.79
C THR A 200 -12.35 -4.54 4.08
N ASN A 201 -11.60 -5.61 4.35
CA ASN A 201 -11.54 -6.27 5.66
C ASN A 201 -10.38 -5.68 6.46
N MET A 202 -10.65 -4.78 7.41
CA MET A 202 -9.57 -4.11 8.12
C MET A 202 -10.01 -3.36 9.37
N ALA A 203 -10.95 -3.87 10.03
CA ALA A 203 -11.72 -3.19 11.07
C ALA A 203 -10.93 -2.35 12.07
N ASN A 204 -9.77 -2.81 12.50
CA ASN A 204 -9.02 -2.12 13.56
C ASN A 204 -8.28 -0.86 13.10
N LEU A 205 -8.20 -0.57 11.79
CA LEU A 205 -7.45 0.58 11.28
C LEU A 205 -8.25 1.88 11.33
N THR A 206 -9.57 1.78 11.36
CA THR A 206 -10.45 2.94 11.47
C THR A 206 -11.73 2.58 12.20
N SER A 207 -12.44 3.59 12.72
CA SER A 207 -13.81 3.41 13.18
C SER A 207 -14.71 3.17 11.97
N ALA A 208 -15.31 1.99 11.90
CA ALA A 208 -16.12 1.50 10.79
C ALA A 208 -17.48 1.08 11.29
N THR A 209 -18.53 1.73 10.82
CA THR A 209 -19.91 1.46 11.24
C THR A 209 -20.86 1.47 10.06
N SER A 210 -21.99 0.77 10.20
CA SER A 210 -23.07 0.79 9.24
C SER A 210 -24.43 0.93 9.90
N SER A 211 -25.38 1.48 9.16
CA SER A 211 -26.76 1.65 9.56
C SER A 211 -27.68 1.19 8.44
N VAL A 212 -28.73 0.43 8.75
CA VAL A 212 -29.74 -0.04 7.82
C VAL A 212 -30.98 0.83 7.96
N GLU A 213 -31.49 1.36 6.85
CA GLU A 213 -32.72 2.17 6.80
C GLU A 213 -32.78 3.33 7.82
N GLY A 214 -31.61 3.94 8.12
CA GLY A 214 -31.50 5.06 9.07
C GLY A 214 -31.66 4.67 10.55
N GLY A 215 -31.45 3.40 10.87
CA GLY A 215 -31.33 2.91 12.26
C GLY A 215 -30.05 3.34 12.95
N ASP A 216 -29.76 2.75 14.09
CA ASP A 216 -28.52 3.00 14.83
C ASP A 216 -27.31 2.50 14.03
N PHE A 217 -26.16 3.19 14.17
CA PHE A 217 -24.90 2.76 13.60
C PHE A 217 -24.27 1.67 14.46
N GLU A 218 -23.97 0.54 13.84
CA GLU A 218 -23.28 -0.58 14.48
C GLU A 218 -21.95 -0.86 13.76
N TYR A 219 -20.99 -1.43 14.48
CA TYR A 219 -19.72 -1.87 13.91
C TYR A 219 -19.94 -2.76 12.69
N CYS A 220 -19.15 -2.57 11.65
CA CYS A 220 -19.19 -3.40 10.45
C CYS A 220 -17.79 -3.77 9.94
N ASP A 221 -17.66 -4.99 9.46
CA ASP A 221 -16.53 -5.54 8.73
C ASP A 221 -17.05 -6.69 7.85
N PRO A 222 -16.86 -6.66 6.53
CA PRO A 222 -16.09 -5.68 5.73
C PRO A 222 -16.79 -4.33 5.52
N LEU A 223 -16.00 -3.33 5.15
CA LEU A 223 -16.42 -1.95 4.94
C LEU A 223 -16.16 -1.51 3.50
N PRO A 224 -17.16 -1.12 2.71
CA PRO A 224 -16.95 -0.47 1.42
C PRO A 224 -16.35 0.92 1.60
N LEU A 225 -15.30 1.24 0.82
CA LEU A 225 -14.58 2.51 0.90
C LEU A 225 -14.20 3.03 -0.49
N PRO A 226 -13.98 4.36 -0.64
CA PRO A 226 -13.18 4.88 -1.75
C PRO A 226 -11.77 4.26 -1.72
N GLN A 227 -11.19 4.00 -2.88
CA GLN A 227 -9.82 3.47 -2.99
C GLN A 227 -8.75 4.54 -2.72
N LEU A 228 -9.11 5.80 -2.87
CA LEU A 228 -8.28 6.94 -2.53
C LEU A 228 -9.12 8.03 -1.87
N ILE A 229 -8.69 8.49 -0.72
CA ILE A 229 -9.14 9.73 -0.10
C ILE A 229 -8.20 10.83 -0.61
N GLY A 230 -8.53 11.35 -1.79
CA GLY A 230 -7.68 12.30 -2.50
C GLY A 230 -7.94 13.74 -2.09
N ALA A 231 -6.89 14.54 -2.02
CA ALA A 231 -6.97 15.99 -1.84
C ALA A 231 -5.91 16.70 -2.67
N ASP A 232 -6.20 17.94 -3.12
CA ASP A 232 -5.22 18.84 -3.73
C ASP A 232 -4.30 19.37 -2.62
N ARG A 233 -3.27 18.60 -2.32
CA ARG A 233 -2.30 18.89 -1.26
C ARG A 233 -1.09 19.67 -1.74
N GLY A 234 -0.82 19.64 -3.05
CA GLY A 234 0.40 20.20 -3.62
C GLY A 234 1.68 19.51 -3.12
N ALA A 235 1.61 18.23 -2.72
CA ALA A 235 2.79 17.47 -2.34
C ALA A 235 3.73 17.32 -3.54
N LYS A 236 5.04 17.39 -3.27
CA LYS A 236 6.06 17.34 -4.30
C LYS A 236 6.26 15.94 -4.88
N TYR A 237 6.04 14.92 -4.06
CA TYR A 237 6.17 13.51 -4.44
C TYR A 237 4.99 12.70 -3.92
N THR A 238 4.59 11.73 -4.72
CA THR A 238 3.64 10.71 -4.32
C THR A 238 4.34 9.38 -4.03
N VAL A 239 3.98 8.74 -2.94
CA VAL A 239 4.50 7.44 -2.51
C VAL A 239 3.34 6.47 -2.42
N ALA A 240 3.40 5.33 -3.09
CA ALA A 240 2.47 4.23 -2.88
C ALA A 240 3.19 3.06 -2.21
N ALA A 241 2.54 2.41 -1.25
CA ALA A 241 3.01 1.15 -0.69
C ALA A 241 2.07 0.03 -1.09
N ILE A 242 2.59 -0.96 -1.84
CA ILE A 242 1.85 -2.16 -2.22
C ILE A 242 2.41 -3.36 -1.46
N GLY A 243 1.54 -4.14 -0.84
CA GLY A 243 1.93 -5.25 0.02
C GLY A 243 0.73 -5.92 0.67
N ASP A 244 0.99 -6.76 1.64
CA ASP A 244 0.02 -7.58 2.35
C ASP A 244 -0.58 -6.89 3.60
N SER A 245 -1.09 -7.70 4.55
CA SER A 245 -1.65 -7.24 5.82
C SER A 245 -0.67 -6.47 6.70
N ILE A 246 0.64 -6.74 6.60
CA ILE A 246 1.68 -6.02 7.36
C ILE A 246 1.79 -4.59 6.83
N THR A 247 1.71 -4.41 5.51
CA THR A 247 1.63 -3.09 4.86
C THR A 247 0.31 -2.39 5.17
N GLN A 248 -0.80 -3.12 5.12
CA GLN A 248 -2.12 -2.60 5.46
C GLN A 248 -2.17 -2.06 6.89
N GLY A 249 -1.52 -2.75 7.85
CA GLY A 249 -1.48 -2.39 9.27
C GLY A 249 -2.30 -3.30 10.18
N CYS A 250 -2.64 -4.51 9.72
CA CYS A 250 -3.37 -5.50 10.52
C CYS A 250 -2.65 -5.82 11.84
N GLN A 251 -3.44 -6.19 12.86
CA GLN A 251 -2.98 -6.57 14.21
C GLN A 251 -2.29 -5.44 15.00
N THR A 252 -2.45 -4.18 14.60
CA THR A 252 -2.12 -3.05 15.44
C THR A 252 -3.29 -2.67 16.36
N ASP A 253 -3.04 -1.90 17.41
CA ASP A 253 -4.09 -1.42 18.30
C ASP A 253 -5.09 -0.54 17.51
N PHE A 254 -6.36 -0.57 17.90
CA PHE A 254 -7.45 0.15 17.23
C PHE A 254 -7.12 1.65 17.09
N MET A 255 -7.13 2.13 15.86
CA MET A 255 -6.84 3.51 15.47
C MET A 255 -5.52 4.08 16.03
N ALA A 256 -4.55 3.22 16.35
CA ALA A 256 -3.26 3.66 16.89
C ALA A 256 -2.26 4.10 15.80
N TYR A 257 -2.46 3.65 14.56
CA TYR A 257 -1.62 3.97 13.40
C TYR A 257 -0.12 3.71 13.64
N GLU A 258 0.18 2.60 14.31
CA GLU A 258 1.54 2.21 14.71
C GLU A 258 2.24 1.29 13.70
N TYR A 259 1.58 0.93 12.59
CA TYR A 259 2.18 0.13 11.52
C TYR A 259 3.16 0.94 10.68
N TRP A 260 4.09 0.24 10.03
CA TRP A 260 5.23 0.87 9.36
C TRP A 260 4.83 1.90 8.30
N ALA A 261 3.78 1.62 7.51
CA ALA A 261 3.32 2.51 6.45
C ALA A 261 2.81 3.85 7.01
N ALA A 262 2.00 3.82 8.08
CA ALA A 262 1.55 5.02 8.76
C ALA A 262 2.69 5.79 9.42
N GLN A 263 3.66 5.07 10.02
CA GLN A 263 4.83 5.70 10.64
C GLN A 263 5.75 6.40 9.64
N ILE A 264 5.89 5.83 8.43
CA ILE A 264 6.64 6.48 7.35
C ILE A 264 5.88 7.72 6.88
N SER A 265 4.59 7.60 6.57
CA SER A 265 3.76 8.71 6.13
C SER A 265 3.86 9.91 7.08
N GLN A 266 3.64 9.68 8.38
CA GLN A 266 3.74 10.74 9.41
C GLN A 266 5.12 11.41 9.51
N LYS A 267 6.20 10.71 9.09
CA LYS A 267 7.57 11.22 9.15
C LYS A 267 8.06 11.90 7.87
N LEU A 268 7.46 11.60 6.72
CA LEU A 268 7.86 12.16 5.43
C LEU A 268 7.54 13.67 5.33
N GLY A 269 6.53 14.14 6.04
CA GLY A 269 6.10 15.55 6.01
C GLY A 269 5.34 15.93 4.75
N SER A 270 4.99 17.22 4.62
CA SER A 270 4.06 17.73 3.62
C SER A 270 4.56 17.65 2.16
N ASP A 271 5.87 17.47 1.94
CA ASP A 271 6.41 17.29 0.60
C ASP A 271 6.01 15.94 -0.04
N TYR A 272 5.49 15.02 0.75
CA TYR A 272 5.12 13.67 0.31
C TYR A 272 3.66 13.38 0.63
N ALA A 273 2.97 12.79 -0.35
CA ALA A 273 1.65 12.20 -0.14
C ALA A 273 1.78 10.68 -0.16
N PHE A 274 1.37 10.02 0.91
CA PHE A 274 1.54 8.58 1.06
C PHE A 274 0.23 7.84 0.85
N TRP A 275 0.21 6.93 -0.12
CA TRP A 275 -0.93 6.08 -0.42
C TRP A 275 -0.68 4.64 0.03
N ASN A 276 -1.34 4.22 1.09
CA ASN A 276 -1.26 2.84 1.56
C ASN A 276 -2.19 1.95 0.72
N CYS A 277 -1.60 1.16 -0.16
CA CYS A 277 -2.28 0.16 -0.99
C CYS A 277 -2.09 -1.27 -0.46
N GLY A 278 -1.77 -1.45 0.82
CA GLY A 278 -1.68 -2.76 1.45
C GLY A 278 -3.03 -3.47 1.49
N LEU A 279 -3.03 -4.78 1.26
CA LEU A 279 -4.22 -5.63 1.27
C LEU A 279 -4.00 -6.85 2.14
N GLY A 280 -4.88 -7.08 3.11
CA GLY A 280 -4.85 -8.30 3.91
C GLY A 280 -4.85 -9.56 3.04
N TRP A 281 -3.97 -10.50 3.38
CA TRP A 281 -3.79 -11.80 2.70
C TRP A 281 -3.22 -11.74 1.27
N ALA A 282 -2.88 -10.57 0.76
CA ALA A 282 -2.32 -10.46 -0.59
C ALA A 282 -0.93 -11.10 -0.70
N ARG A 283 -0.64 -11.62 -1.88
CA ARG A 283 0.63 -12.25 -2.26
C ARG A 283 1.28 -11.46 -3.37
N SER A 284 2.55 -11.68 -3.58
CA SER A 284 3.26 -11.11 -4.74
C SER A 284 2.61 -11.50 -6.07
N SER A 285 2.08 -12.74 -6.15
CA SER A 285 1.34 -13.22 -7.32
C SER A 285 0.06 -12.44 -7.62
N ASP A 286 -0.64 -11.93 -6.60
CA ASP A 286 -1.84 -11.09 -6.78
C ASP A 286 -1.45 -9.75 -7.44
N ALA A 287 -0.33 -9.17 -7.05
CA ALA A 287 0.20 -7.95 -7.67
C ALA A 287 0.79 -8.22 -9.07
N ALA A 288 1.47 -9.36 -9.25
CA ALA A 288 2.05 -9.78 -10.53
C ALA A 288 0.99 -10.03 -11.63
N ALA A 289 -0.27 -10.23 -11.26
CA ALA A 289 -1.37 -10.31 -12.22
C ALA A 289 -1.62 -9.02 -13.01
N ASP A 290 -0.96 -7.91 -12.64
CA ASP A 290 -1.02 -6.59 -13.29
C ASP A 290 -2.46 -6.08 -13.48
N GLY A 291 -3.28 -6.26 -12.45
CA GLY A 291 -4.66 -5.78 -12.41
C GLY A 291 -4.75 -4.34 -11.89
N ASN A 292 -5.99 -3.86 -11.68
CA ASN A 292 -6.30 -2.50 -11.24
C ASN A 292 -5.52 -2.08 -9.98
N TRP A 293 -5.21 -3.02 -9.11
CA TRP A 293 -4.42 -2.76 -7.91
C TRP A 293 -3.01 -2.25 -8.23
N LEU A 294 -2.27 -2.96 -9.10
CA LEU A 294 -0.95 -2.52 -9.54
C LEU A 294 -1.04 -1.29 -10.44
N GLU A 295 -2.04 -1.24 -11.34
CA GLU A 295 -2.26 -0.09 -12.22
C GLU A 295 -2.38 1.23 -11.45
N ARG A 296 -3.11 1.24 -10.33
CA ARG A 296 -3.24 2.44 -9.49
C ARG A 296 -1.90 2.93 -8.97
N THR A 297 -1.06 2.00 -8.50
CA THR A 297 0.25 2.34 -7.91
C THR A 297 1.24 2.88 -8.93
N LYS A 298 1.05 2.58 -10.22
CA LYS A 298 1.85 3.14 -11.32
C LYS A 298 1.75 4.67 -11.42
N ASN A 299 0.75 5.30 -10.80
CA ASN A 299 0.63 6.75 -10.75
C ASN A 299 1.60 7.40 -9.73
N ALA A 300 2.13 6.65 -8.77
CA ALA A 300 3.02 7.19 -7.76
C ALA A 300 4.47 7.36 -8.28
N ASP A 301 5.15 8.40 -7.79
CA ASP A 301 6.56 8.67 -8.11
C ASP A 301 7.49 7.62 -7.51
N ILE A 302 7.14 7.15 -6.30
CA ILE A 302 7.87 6.13 -5.55
C ILE A 302 6.90 5.01 -5.21
N VAL A 303 7.29 3.76 -5.45
CA VAL A 303 6.50 2.60 -5.05
C VAL A 303 7.31 1.69 -4.14
N ILE A 304 6.79 1.43 -2.95
CA ILE A 304 7.34 0.45 -2.01
C ILE A 304 6.60 -0.87 -2.25
N VAL A 305 7.35 -1.94 -2.51
CA VAL A 305 6.85 -3.30 -2.75
C VAL A 305 7.25 -4.16 -1.56
N ALA A 306 6.27 -4.69 -0.81
CA ALA A 306 6.51 -5.40 0.44
C ALA A 306 5.66 -6.68 0.52
N PHE A 307 6.18 -7.77 -0.03
CA PHE A 307 5.56 -9.10 -0.08
C PHE A 307 6.49 -10.19 0.45
N GLY A 308 5.93 -11.37 0.62
CA GLY A 308 6.62 -12.60 0.97
C GLY A 308 5.90 -13.43 2.02
N THR A 309 5.34 -12.81 3.05
CA THR A 309 4.71 -13.52 4.16
C THR A 309 3.62 -14.47 3.69
N ASN A 310 2.61 -13.98 2.97
CA ASN A 310 1.52 -14.82 2.47
C ASN A 310 1.94 -15.74 1.33
N ASP A 311 2.95 -15.38 0.57
CA ASP A 311 3.54 -16.26 -0.44
C ASP A 311 4.11 -17.53 0.20
N ILE A 312 4.74 -17.39 1.37
CA ILE A 312 5.37 -18.47 2.12
C ILE A 312 4.33 -19.35 2.82
N ILE A 313 3.29 -18.75 3.43
CA ILE A 313 2.32 -19.44 4.29
C ILE A 313 0.98 -19.77 3.60
N SER A 314 0.80 -19.45 2.34
CA SER A 314 -0.52 -19.47 1.68
C SER A 314 -1.25 -20.80 1.79
N GLY A 315 -0.55 -21.93 1.87
CA GLY A 315 -1.16 -23.25 2.00
C GLY A 315 -1.91 -23.49 3.31
N GLU A 316 -1.59 -22.77 4.38
CA GLU A 316 -2.23 -22.94 5.70
C GLU A 316 -3.61 -22.33 5.78
N TYR A 317 -3.88 -21.29 5.00
CA TYR A 317 -5.10 -20.50 5.08
C TYR A 317 -6.02 -20.65 3.85
N GLY A 318 -5.93 -21.78 3.16
CA GLY A 318 -6.85 -22.13 2.07
C GLY A 318 -6.43 -21.63 0.68
N GLY A 319 -5.21 -21.12 0.55
CA GLY A 319 -4.56 -20.90 -0.73
C GLY A 319 -3.89 -22.18 -1.25
N ASP A 320 -3.40 -22.17 -2.48
CA ASP A 320 -2.48 -23.18 -2.98
C ASP A 320 -1.19 -23.11 -2.17
N GLY A 321 -0.55 -24.23 -1.93
CA GLY A 321 0.60 -24.36 -1.03
C GLY A 321 1.62 -23.23 -1.13
N GLY A 322 2.47 -23.07 -0.12
CA GLY A 322 3.48 -22.00 -0.07
C GLY A 322 4.37 -22.01 -1.32
N ASN A 323 4.66 -20.83 -1.83
CA ASN A 323 5.55 -20.66 -2.96
C ASN A 323 7.01 -20.92 -2.55
N SER A 324 7.81 -21.42 -3.47
CA SER A 324 9.26 -21.46 -3.35
C SER A 324 9.87 -20.05 -3.45
N ALA A 325 11.08 -19.88 -2.95
CA ALA A 325 11.80 -18.62 -3.07
C ALA A 325 11.93 -18.13 -4.53
N ALA A 326 12.16 -19.06 -5.46
CA ALA A 326 12.28 -18.76 -6.89
C ALA A 326 10.95 -18.28 -7.51
N GLU A 327 9.82 -18.84 -7.09
CA GLU A 327 8.50 -18.39 -7.55
C GLU A 327 8.19 -16.99 -7.02
N ILE A 328 8.48 -16.71 -5.75
CA ILE A 328 8.30 -15.37 -5.16
C ILE A 328 9.20 -14.36 -5.90
N GLU A 329 10.47 -14.70 -6.13
CA GLU A 329 11.40 -13.87 -6.90
C GLU A 329 10.84 -13.51 -8.29
N ASP A 330 10.27 -14.50 -9.00
CA ASP A 330 9.70 -14.29 -10.33
C ASP A 330 8.47 -13.38 -10.28
N TYR A 331 7.59 -13.53 -9.31
CA TYR A 331 6.45 -12.61 -9.10
C TYR A 331 6.92 -11.18 -8.77
N ILE A 332 7.94 -11.02 -7.94
CA ILE A 332 8.49 -9.69 -7.64
C ILE A 332 9.07 -9.03 -8.90
N LYS A 333 9.75 -9.78 -9.78
CA LYS A 333 10.19 -9.27 -11.09
C LYS A 333 9.02 -8.77 -11.93
N GLN A 334 7.92 -9.55 -11.97
CA GLN A 334 6.70 -9.17 -12.68
C GLN A 334 6.03 -7.92 -12.12
N VAL A 335 6.16 -7.66 -10.81
CA VAL A 335 5.69 -6.41 -10.17
C VAL A 335 6.62 -5.24 -10.48
N ILE A 336 7.93 -5.43 -10.39
CA ILE A 336 8.93 -4.37 -10.64
C ILE A 336 8.85 -3.85 -12.08
N ALA A 337 8.73 -4.73 -13.07
CA ALA A 337 8.84 -4.37 -14.47
C ALA A 337 7.82 -3.29 -14.92
N PRO A 338 6.49 -3.43 -14.68
CA PRO A 338 5.52 -2.43 -15.06
C PRO A 338 5.65 -1.12 -14.25
N LEU A 339 6.06 -1.17 -13.00
CA LEU A 339 6.32 0.02 -12.18
C LEU A 339 7.48 0.85 -12.74
N LYS A 340 8.58 0.19 -13.12
CA LYS A 340 9.70 0.84 -13.80
C LYS A 340 9.31 1.42 -15.15
N ALA A 341 8.53 0.66 -15.94
CA ALA A 341 8.04 1.12 -17.24
C ALA A 341 7.15 2.37 -17.12
N ALA A 342 6.41 2.48 -16.02
CA ALA A 342 5.65 3.68 -15.68
C ALA A 342 6.50 4.85 -15.15
N GLY A 343 7.82 4.66 -14.97
CA GLY A 343 8.74 5.68 -14.49
C GLY A 343 8.79 5.85 -12.96
N SER A 344 8.21 4.92 -12.20
CA SER A 344 8.31 4.94 -10.74
C SER A 344 9.70 4.54 -10.26
N SER A 345 10.17 5.17 -9.19
CA SER A 345 11.29 4.67 -8.38
C SER A 345 10.76 3.55 -7.50
N VAL A 346 11.36 2.36 -7.57
CA VAL A 346 10.87 1.18 -6.84
C VAL A 346 11.80 0.85 -5.68
N ILE A 347 11.22 0.59 -4.50
CA ILE A 347 11.92 0.12 -3.31
C ILE A 347 11.30 -1.21 -2.91
N VAL A 348 12.10 -2.27 -2.81
CA VAL A 348 11.61 -3.60 -2.44
C VAL A 348 12.06 -3.94 -1.03
N PHE A 349 11.11 -4.38 -0.20
CA PHE A 349 11.34 -4.86 1.16
C PHE A 349 11.42 -6.37 1.15
N ASN A 350 12.33 -6.93 1.94
CA ASN A 350 12.37 -8.37 2.18
C ASN A 350 11.33 -8.81 3.24
N ALA A 351 11.03 -10.13 3.26
CA ALA A 351 10.02 -10.69 4.16
C ALA A 351 10.50 -10.68 5.63
N PRO A 352 9.69 -10.12 6.54
CA PRO A 352 10.02 -10.10 7.97
C PRO A 352 9.98 -11.51 8.58
N PRO A 353 10.59 -11.72 9.77
CA PRO A 353 10.41 -12.95 10.51
C PRO A 353 8.98 -13.05 11.06
N GLU A 354 8.49 -14.27 11.09
CA GLU A 354 7.22 -14.64 11.69
C GLU A 354 7.41 -15.99 12.40
N ASP A 355 6.43 -16.52 13.07
CA ASP A 355 6.51 -17.85 13.69
C ASP A 355 6.36 -18.95 12.63
N TYR A 356 7.28 -18.98 11.69
CA TYR A 356 7.34 -19.97 10.61
C TYR A 356 7.83 -21.33 11.12
N GLY A 357 7.30 -22.41 10.54
CA GLY A 357 7.93 -23.72 10.64
C GLY A 357 9.27 -23.78 9.88
N ASP A 358 10.09 -24.80 10.18
CA ASP A 358 11.46 -24.94 9.61
C ASP A 358 11.49 -24.86 8.08
N GLU A 359 10.50 -25.43 7.39
CA GLU A 359 10.40 -25.44 5.92
C GLU A 359 10.13 -24.04 5.39
N GLN A 360 9.15 -23.35 5.96
CA GLN A 360 8.77 -21.98 5.59
C GLN A 360 9.89 -20.99 5.89
N GLU A 361 10.56 -21.11 7.04
CA GLU A 361 11.71 -20.29 7.40
C GLU A 361 12.89 -20.50 6.43
N SER A 362 13.08 -21.72 5.93
CA SER A 362 14.07 -21.99 4.88
C SER A 362 13.74 -21.22 3.60
N VAL A 363 12.46 -21.22 3.17
CA VAL A 363 12.00 -20.46 1.99
C VAL A 363 12.19 -18.95 2.22
N ARG A 364 11.81 -18.42 3.40
CA ARG A 364 12.00 -17.01 3.72
C ARG A 364 13.47 -16.59 3.64
N THR A 365 14.35 -17.40 4.21
CA THR A 365 15.79 -17.14 4.21
C THR A 365 16.38 -17.16 2.81
N GLU A 366 16.00 -18.14 2.01
CA GLU A 366 16.43 -18.25 0.60
C GLU A 366 15.92 -17.06 -0.23
N TYR A 367 14.64 -16.71 -0.11
CA TYR A 367 14.05 -15.55 -0.79
C TYR A 367 14.76 -14.26 -0.40
N ASN A 368 14.93 -13.99 0.90
CA ASN A 368 15.59 -12.79 1.37
C ASN A 368 17.06 -12.70 0.91
N ALA A 369 17.75 -13.82 0.78
CA ALA A 369 19.14 -13.86 0.32
C ALA A 369 19.29 -13.49 -1.17
N VAL A 370 18.32 -13.81 -2.00
CA VAL A 370 18.40 -13.51 -3.45
C VAL A 370 17.83 -12.13 -3.80
N LEU A 371 16.99 -11.56 -2.95
CA LEU A 371 16.23 -10.35 -3.27
C LEU A 371 17.11 -9.11 -3.45
N GLU A 372 18.18 -8.95 -2.67
CA GLU A 372 19.11 -7.83 -2.85
C GLU A 372 19.81 -7.88 -4.22
N GLN A 373 20.22 -9.08 -4.65
CA GLN A 373 20.82 -9.26 -5.98
C GLN A 373 19.80 -8.98 -7.08
N LEU A 374 18.57 -9.49 -6.94
CA LEU A 374 17.48 -9.18 -7.86
C LEU A 374 17.28 -7.67 -8.00
N CYS A 375 17.20 -6.93 -6.89
CA CYS A 375 17.03 -5.48 -6.92
C CYS A 375 18.18 -4.77 -7.63
N ASN A 376 19.42 -5.24 -7.45
CA ASN A 376 20.57 -4.71 -8.15
C ASN A 376 20.52 -4.98 -9.66
N ASP A 377 20.14 -6.20 -10.05
CA ASP A 377 20.00 -6.61 -11.46
C ASP A 377 18.88 -5.84 -12.16
N GLU A 378 17.78 -5.56 -11.45
CA GLU A 378 16.67 -4.77 -11.93
C GLU A 378 16.88 -3.26 -11.84
N GLY A 379 17.94 -2.77 -11.18
CA GLY A 379 18.21 -1.35 -10.99
C GLY A 379 17.19 -0.66 -10.09
N VAL A 380 16.69 -1.36 -9.06
CA VAL A 380 15.76 -0.84 -8.05
C VAL A 380 16.41 -0.81 -6.68
N TYR A 381 15.76 -0.17 -5.71
CA TYR A 381 16.27 -0.09 -4.35
C TYR A 381 15.84 -1.30 -3.55
N PHE A 382 16.76 -1.84 -2.77
CA PHE A 382 16.50 -2.86 -1.76
C PHE A 382 16.50 -2.24 -0.37
N PHE A 383 15.58 -2.68 0.48
CA PHE A 383 15.55 -2.31 1.88
C PHE A 383 15.45 -3.58 2.76
N ASP A 384 16.46 -3.80 3.59
CA ASP A 384 16.52 -4.94 4.51
C ASP A 384 15.62 -4.70 5.74
N PHE A 385 14.31 -4.88 5.51
CA PHE A 385 13.28 -4.73 6.54
C PHE A 385 13.38 -5.84 7.59
N ALA A 386 13.71 -7.06 7.15
CA ALA A 386 13.81 -8.23 8.03
C ALA A 386 14.86 -8.05 9.12
N SER A 387 16.05 -7.55 8.80
CA SER A 387 17.13 -7.41 9.78
C SER A 387 16.80 -6.44 10.93
N LEU A 388 15.90 -5.50 10.70
CA LEU A 388 15.41 -4.58 11.72
C LEU A 388 14.50 -5.25 12.74
N LEU A 389 13.82 -6.31 12.32
CA LEU A 389 12.80 -7.01 13.10
C LEU A 389 13.28 -8.37 13.65
N CYS A 390 14.32 -8.97 13.06
CA CYS A 390 14.90 -10.20 13.54
C CYS A 390 15.58 -10.04 14.90
N ASP A 391 15.42 -11.04 15.77
CA ASP A 391 16.26 -11.17 16.95
C ASP A 391 17.69 -11.55 16.51
N PRO A 392 18.74 -10.83 16.94
CA PRO A 392 20.10 -11.12 16.53
C PRO A 392 20.62 -12.51 16.93
N GLU A 393 20.09 -13.08 18.03
CA GLU A 393 20.48 -14.39 18.54
C GLU A 393 19.64 -15.51 17.93
N THR A 394 18.43 -15.18 17.46
CA THR A 394 17.47 -16.13 16.84
C THR A 394 16.82 -15.47 15.62
N PRO A 395 17.51 -15.42 14.46
CA PRO A 395 17.04 -14.65 13.30
C PRO A 395 15.69 -15.08 12.72
N ALA A 396 15.23 -16.31 13.00
CA ALA A 396 13.91 -16.79 12.62
C ALA A 396 12.78 -16.21 13.48
N ALA A 397 13.11 -15.66 14.65
CA ALA A 397 12.15 -15.06 15.55
C ALA A 397 12.11 -13.54 15.41
N ALA A 398 10.93 -12.97 15.62
CA ALA A 398 10.80 -11.53 15.74
C ALA A 398 11.52 -11.05 17.02
N LYS A 399 12.21 -9.93 16.89
CA LYS A 399 12.98 -9.29 17.97
C LYS A 399 12.08 -8.77 19.11
N TYR A 400 10.79 -8.68 18.87
CA TYR A 400 9.85 -8.05 19.79
C TYR A 400 8.53 -8.81 19.87
#